data_59db6279b6d3e6a6225a578b9d5e1078
#
_entry.id   59db6279b6d3e6a6225a578b9d5e1078
#
_cell.length_a   1.000
_cell.length_b   1.000
_cell.length_c   1.000
_cell.angle_alpha   90.00
_cell.angle_beta   90.00
_cell.angle_gamma   90.00
#
_symmetry.space_group_name_H-M   'P 1'
#
loop_
_entity.id
_entity.type
_entity.pdbx_description
1 polymer ?
#
loop_
_entity_poly.entity_id
_entity_poly.type
_entity_poly.pdbx_seq_one_letter_code
_entity_poly.pdbx_strand_id
1 'polypeptide(L)'
;MFRTLLFAPGNEPRKVQKSGQFGADAIILDLEDAVPNAEKVATRESIRKALDAMGHLHVYVRVNSIPTGFTEGDIDGVAHPHLKGIVLPKAEGAEDIRRADAWLAAAEKRVGLPPGRLQILPLIETAKGILAADETVRASSRIPTVIFGSGDYTLDLNIPSIEWSAEGYELLYARLYLIVVCRAAGIERPVDGPYLDVFNLEGLRKEALLAKKMGFQGKLSIHPSHVAVIQEIFSPKAEEIALARKVKETFEAKESDGSASITVDGKFIDYPIYYKAKKILEFAQAIEEREKGMKK
;
A
#
# COMPACT_ATOMS: atom_id res chain seq x y z
N MET A 1 0.43 5.45 6.02
CA MET A 1 1.61 4.88 5.31
C MET A 1 1.79 3.41 5.68
N PHE A 2 2.22 2.55 4.73
CA PHE A 2 2.42 1.11 4.93
C PHE A 2 3.78 0.68 4.35
N ARG A 3 4.59 -0.06 5.15
CA ARG A 3 5.83 -0.70 4.66
C ARG A 3 5.51 -2.02 3.96
N THR A 4 4.57 -2.80 4.54
CA THR A 4 4.18 -4.12 4.04
C THR A 4 2.67 -4.29 4.02
N LEU A 5 2.15 -4.83 2.92
CA LEU A 5 0.79 -5.34 2.82
C LEU A 5 0.88 -6.82 2.45
N LEU A 6 0.48 -7.70 3.37
CA LEU A 6 0.57 -9.15 3.21
C LEU A 6 -0.73 -9.72 2.65
N PHE A 7 -0.66 -10.39 1.50
CA PHE A 7 -1.78 -11.15 0.96
C PHE A 7 -2.01 -12.46 1.71
N ALA A 8 -3.28 -12.79 1.90
CA ALA A 8 -3.73 -14.10 2.38
C ALA A 8 -4.98 -14.53 1.61
N PRO A 9 -5.02 -15.76 1.03
CA PRO A 9 -6.21 -16.29 0.37
C PRO A 9 -7.42 -16.31 1.31
N GLY A 10 -8.52 -15.66 0.91
CA GLY A 10 -9.70 -15.50 1.74
C GLY A 10 -10.46 -16.80 2.01
N ASN A 11 -10.34 -17.79 1.11
CA ASN A 11 -10.94 -19.11 1.22
C ASN A 11 -10.12 -20.10 2.07
N GLU A 12 -8.97 -19.68 2.65
CA GLU A 12 -8.13 -20.50 3.51
C GLU A 12 -8.14 -20.01 4.97
N PRO A 13 -9.10 -20.42 5.83
CA PRO A 13 -9.28 -19.87 7.18
C PRO A 13 -8.03 -19.93 8.05
N ARG A 14 -7.21 -20.98 7.89
CA ARG A 14 -5.94 -21.12 8.63
C ARG A 14 -4.91 -20.05 8.24
N LYS A 15 -4.81 -19.71 6.95
CA LYS A 15 -3.91 -18.65 6.47
C LYS A 15 -4.43 -17.28 6.89
N VAL A 16 -5.74 -17.05 6.79
CA VAL A 16 -6.38 -15.83 7.27
C VAL A 16 -6.08 -15.60 8.75
N GLN A 17 -6.33 -16.60 9.60
CA GLN A 17 -6.08 -16.49 11.03
C GLN A 17 -4.60 -16.23 11.37
N LYS A 18 -3.67 -16.88 10.64
CA LYS A 18 -2.24 -16.71 10.87
C LYS A 18 -1.68 -15.41 10.32
N SER A 19 -2.34 -14.77 9.35
CA SER A 19 -1.80 -13.58 8.65
C SER A 19 -1.45 -12.44 9.61
N GLY A 20 -2.21 -12.25 10.68
CA GLY A 20 -1.95 -11.24 11.71
C GLY A 20 -0.70 -11.49 12.57
N GLN A 21 -0.15 -12.71 12.56
CA GLN A 21 0.99 -13.07 13.41
C GLN A 21 2.35 -12.69 12.80
N PHE A 22 2.37 -12.34 11.52
CA PHE A 22 3.62 -12.03 10.80
C PHE A 22 4.05 -10.57 10.89
N GLY A 23 3.26 -9.72 11.56
CA GLY A 23 3.62 -8.34 11.85
C GLY A 23 3.60 -7.41 10.63
N ALA A 24 2.93 -7.76 9.54
CA ALA A 24 2.74 -6.86 8.41
C ALA A 24 1.94 -5.61 8.82
N ASP A 25 2.23 -4.47 8.21
CA ASP A 25 1.54 -3.20 8.51
C ASP A 25 0.06 -3.24 8.12
N ALA A 26 -0.28 -4.01 7.09
CA ALA A 26 -1.66 -4.33 6.73
C ALA A 26 -1.76 -5.74 6.13
N ILE A 27 -2.97 -6.29 6.17
CA ILE A 27 -3.32 -7.59 5.59
C ILE A 27 -4.31 -7.35 4.46
N ILE A 28 -4.12 -8.03 3.35
CA ILE A 28 -5.06 -8.07 2.24
C ILE A 28 -5.63 -9.48 2.17
N LEU A 29 -6.90 -9.64 2.53
CA LEU A 29 -7.63 -10.88 2.32
C LEU A 29 -8.11 -10.92 0.88
N ASP A 30 -7.76 -11.96 0.15
CA ASP A 30 -7.99 -12.04 -1.29
C ASP A 30 -9.30 -12.74 -1.62
N LEU A 31 -10.12 -12.12 -2.49
CA LEU A 31 -11.31 -12.70 -3.13
C LEU A 31 -11.12 -12.90 -4.63
N GLU A 32 -10.02 -12.42 -5.21
CA GLU A 32 -9.79 -12.44 -6.66
C GLU A 32 -9.03 -13.70 -7.09
N ASP A 33 -7.75 -13.55 -7.45
CA ASP A 33 -6.97 -14.60 -8.14
C ASP A 33 -6.68 -15.81 -7.27
N ALA A 34 -6.52 -15.64 -5.95
CA ALA A 34 -6.26 -16.76 -5.04
C ALA A 34 -7.52 -17.59 -4.70
N VAL A 35 -8.71 -17.18 -5.17
CA VAL A 35 -9.98 -17.85 -4.86
C VAL A 35 -10.67 -18.35 -6.13
N PRO A 36 -10.93 -19.66 -6.28
CA PRO A 36 -11.67 -20.21 -7.41
C PRO A 36 -13.05 -19.55 -7.56
N ASN A 37 -13.52 -19.36 -8.80
CA ASN A 37 -14.80 -18.69 -9.07
C ASN A 37 -16.00 -19.32 -8.31
N ALA A 38 -16.02 -20.63 -8.18
CA ALA A 38 -17.08 -21.35 -7.46
C ALA A 38 -17.12 -21.04 -5.95
N GLU A 39 -16.01 -20.60 -5.38
CA GLU A 39 -15.88 -20.36 -3.93
C GLU A 39 -16.04 -18.87 -3.55
N LYS A 40 -15.95 -17.94 -4.51
CA LYS A 40 -15.92 -16.50 -4.26
C LYS A 40 -17.09 -16.02 -3.39
N VAL A 41 -18.31 -16.46 -3.68
CA VAL A 41 -19.50 -16.03 -2.93
C VAL A 41 -19.48 -16.53 -1.49
N ALA A 42 -19.13 -17.81 -1.27
CA ALA A 42 -19.03 -18.39 0.07
C ALA A 42 -17.87 -17.77 0.88
N THR A 43 -16.77 -17.39 0.20
CA THR A 43 -15.60 -16.80 0.83
C THR A 43 -15.90 -15.41 1.43
N ARG A 44 -16.83 -14.65 0.88
CA ARG A 44 -17.30 -13.36 1.45
C ARG A 44 -17.70 -13.49 2.92
N GLU A 45 -18.52 -14.49 3.22
CA GLU A 45 -18.99 -14.75 4.60
C GLU A 45 -17.85 -15.21 5.50
N SER A 46 -16.97 -16.06 4.99
CA SER A 46 -15.78 -16.53 5.73
C SER A 46 -14.88 -15.37 6.12
N ILE A 47 -14.60 -14.45 5.21
CA ILE A 47 -13.83 -13.23 5.46
C ILE A 47 -14.56 -12.36 6.49
N ARG A 48 -15.87 -12.11 6.32
CA ARG A 48 -16.62 -11.28 7.24
C ARG A 48 -16.59 -11.80 8.68
N LYS A 49 -16.71 -13.11 8.88
CA LYS A 49 -16.56 -13.75 10.19
C LYS A 49 -15.14 -13.63 10.76
N ALA A 50 -14.11 -13.74 9.91
CA ALA A 50 -12.73 -13.60 10.36
C ALA A 50 -12.42 -12.18 10.86
N LEU A 51 -13.05 -11.16 10.29
CA LEU A 51 -12.86 -9.76 10.70
C LEU A 51 -13.26 -9.51 12.15
N ASP A 52 -14.17 -10.29 12.76
CA ASP A 52 -14.52 -10.17 14.18
C ASP A 52 -13.29 -10.30 15.10
N ALA A 53 -12.37 -11.20 14.76
CA ALA A 53 -11.15 -11.44 15.54
C ALA A 53 -9.98 -10.54 15.13
N MET A 54 -10.12 -9.75 14.06
CA MET A 54 -9.02 -8.97 13.46
C MET A 54 -9.13 -7.46 13.72
N GLY A 55 -9.96 -7.02 14.67
CA GLY A 55 -10.23 -5.59 14.92
C GLY A 55 -9.02 -4.74 15.31
N HIS A 56 -7.95 -5.35 15.82
CA HIS A 56 -6.68 -4.70 16.15
C HIS A 56 -5.73 -4.55 14.96
N LEU A 57 -6.07 -5.14 13.80
CA LEU A 57 -5.26 -5.15 12.60
C LEU A 57 -5.79 -4.16 11.54
N HIS A 58 -4.92 -3.78 10.62
CA HIS A 58 -5.33 -3.06 9.41
C HIS A 58 -5.65 -4.08 8.31
N VAL A 59 -6.93 -4.39 8.13
CA VAL A 59 -7.38 -5.38 7.15
C VAL A 59 -8.08 -4.72 5.98
N TYR A 60 -7.64 -5.06 4.77
CA TYR A 60 -8.29 -4.76 3.50
C TYR A 60 -8.73 -6.05 2.84
N VAL A 61 -9.68 -5.97 1.92
CA VAL A 61 -10.10 -7.10 1.09
C VAL A 61 -9.84 -6.74 -0.37
N ARG A 62 -9.07 -7.56 -1.09
CA ARG A 62 -9.00 -7.46 -2.55
C ARG A 62 -10.28 -8.09 -3.11
N VAL A 63 -11.15 -7.24 -3.63
CA VAL A 63 -12.38 -7.64 -4.29
C VAL A 63 -12.11 -8.07 -5.73
N ASN A 64 -13.05 -8.68 -6.40
CA ASN A 64 -12.92 -8.96 -7.82
C ASN A 64 -13.00 -7.68 -8.64
N SER A 65 -12.37 -7.68 -9.83
CA SER A 65 -12.40 -6.53 -10.75
C SER A 65 -13.81 -6.26 -11.27
N ILE A 66 -14.09 -5.00 -11.61
CA ILE A 66 -15.43 -4.54 -12.01
C ILE A 66 -16.04 -5.32 -13.20
N PRO A 67 -15.28 -5.65 -14.26
CA PRO A 67 -15.82 -6.40 -15.40
C PRO A 67 -16.34 -7.80 -15.04
N THR A 68 -15.92 -8.37 -13.92
CA THR A 68 -16.39 -9.70 -13.46
C THR A 68 -17.84 -9.72 -12.99
N GLY A 69 -18.40 -8.56 -12.62
CA GLY A 69 -19.73 -8.44 -12.01
C GLY A 69 -19.80 -8.87 -10.54
N PHE A 70 -18.71 -9.34 -9.93
CA PHE A 70 -18.69 -9.75 -8.51
C PHE A 70 -18.45 -8.59 -7.54
N THR A 71 -17.85 -7.48 -7.99
CA THR A 71 -17.30 -6.40 -7.15
C THR A 71 -18.32 -5.82 -6.16
N GLU A 72 -19.54 -5.49 -6.63
CA GLU A 72 -20.60 -4.95 -5.76
C GLU A 72 -20.96 -5.94 -4.65
N GLY A 73 -21.20 -7.20 -5.01
CA GLY A 73 -21.51 -8.26 -4.05
C GLY A 73 -20.36 -8.58 -3.11
N ASP A 74 -19.10 -8.41 -3.55
CA ASP A 74 -17.93 -8.56 -2.69
C ASP A 74 -17.91 -7.46 -1.63
N ILE A 75 -18.03 -6.20 -2.06
CA ILE A 75 -18.06 -5.03 -1.16
C ILE A 75 -19.16 -5.18 -0.12
N ASP A 76 -20.37 -5.53 -0.58
CA ASP A 76 -21.51 -5.72 0.31
C ASP A 76 -21.28 -6.87 1.30
N GLY A 77 -20.76 -8.01 0.82
CA GLY A 77 -20.57 -9.22 1.61
C GLY A 77 -19.46 -9.10 2.67
N VAL A 78 -18.43 -8.27 2.44
CA VAL A 78 -17.30 -8.12 3.38
C VAL A 78 -17.38 -6.86 4.23
N ALA A 79 -18.36 -5.98 4.02
CA ALA A 79 -18.50 -4.74 4.80
C ALA A 79 -18.65 -5.04 6.30
N HIS A 80 -17.74 -4.47 7.11
CA HIS A 80 -17.61 -4.78 8.52
C HIS A 80 -16.96 -3.61 9.29
N PRO A 81 -17.30 -3.37 10.59
CA PRO A 81 -16.68 -2.31 11.40
C PRO A 81 -15.16 -2.39 11.50
N HIS A 82 -14.58 -3.58 11.49
CA HIS A 82 -13.14 -3.79 11.56
C HIS A 82 -12.43 -3.75 10.20
N LEU A 83 -13.17 -3.74 9.08
CA LEU A 83 -12.58 -3.56 7.77
C LEU A 83 -12.06 -2.13 7.60
N LYS A 84 -10.87 -1.96 7.04
CA LYS A 84 -10.31 -0.64 6.71
C LYS A 84 -10.74 -0.15 5.33
N GLY A 85 -10.95 -1.06 4.39
CA GLY A 85 -11.33 -0.75 3.03
C GLY A 85 -11.11 -1.91 2.08
N ILE A 86 -11.13 -1.60 0.80
CA ILE A 86 -10.93 -2.58 -0.27
C ILE A 86 -9.66 -2.28 -1.06
N VAL A 87 -9.09 -3.31 -1.67
CA VAL A 87 -8.16 -3.21 -2.79
C VAL A 87 -8.97 -3.46 -4.05
N LEU A 88 -9.03 -2.49 -4.95
CA LEU A 88 -9.75 -2.60 -6.23
C LEU A 88 -8.75 -2.97 -7.33
N PRO A 89 -8.74 -4.21 -7.83
CA PRO A 89 -7.83 -4.65 -8.87
C PRO A 89 -8.24 -4.08 -10.23
N LYS A 90 -7.29 -3.99 -11.13
CA LYS A 90 -7.47 -3.53 -12.51
C LYS A 90 -8.27 -2.21 -12.57
N ALA A 91 -7.89 -1.26 -11.68
CA ALA A 91 -8.48 0.07 -11.68
C ALA A 91 -7.96 0.86 -12.90
N GLU A 92 -8.85 1.13 -13.84
CA GLU A 92 -8.50 1.64 -15.17
C GLU A 92 -9.09 3.03 -15.48
N GLY A 93 -9.54 3.75 -14.46
CA GLY A 93 -10.03 5.11 -14.63
C GLY A 93 -10.92 5.61 -13.49
N ALA A 94 -11.29 6.87 -13.58
CA ALA A 94 -12.12 7.55 -12.59
C ALA A 94 -13.49 6.89 -12.38
N GLU A 95 -14.07 6.29 -13.43
CA GLU A 95 -15.38 5.67 -13.35
C GLU A 95 -15.39 4.43 -12.48
N ASP A 96 -14.35 3.61 -12.53
CA ASP A 96 -14.20 2.43 -11.68
C ASP A 96 -14.20 2.84 -10.20
N ILE A 97 -13.50 3.92 -9.89
CA ILE A 97 -13.44 4.45 -8.54
C ILE A 97 -14.78 5.02 -8.08
N ARG A 98 -15.50 5.77 -8.94
CA ARG A 98 -16.83 6.31 -8.59
C ARG A 98 -17.83 5.21 -8.31
N ARG A 99 -17.81 4.14 -9.09
CA ARG A 99 -18.67 2.96 -8.87
C ARG A 99 -18.34 2.28 -7.53
N ALA A 100 -17.05 2.03 -7.26
CA ALA A 100 -16.62 1.45 -5.99
C ALA A 100 -16.99 2.34 -4.79
N ASP A 101 -16.82 3.66 -4.91
CA ASP A 101 -17.21 4.63 -3.86
C ASP A 101 -18.72 4.58 -3.57
N ALA A 102 -19.56 4.53 -4.60
CA ALA A 102 -21.00 4.42 -4.45
C ALA A 102 -21.41 3.12 -3.74
N TRP A 103 -20.81 1.98 -4.11
CA TRP A 103 -21.06 0.70 -3.46
C TRP A 103 -20.57 0.69 -2.00
N LEU A 104 -19.42 1.26 -1.72
CA LEU A 104 -18.92 1.41 -0.34
C LEU A 104 -19.83 2.30 0.50
N ALA A 105 -20.34 3.41 -0.05
CA ALA A 105 -21.27 4.29 0.66
C ALA A 105 -22.58 3.57 1.02
N ALA A 106 -23.11 2.74 0.11
CA ALA A 106 -24.28 1.90 0.37
C ALA A 106 -24.00 0.85 1.46
N ALA A 107 -22.85 0.19 1.37
CA ALA A 107 -22.42 -0.82 2.35
C ALA A 107 -22.19 -0.21 3.74
N GLU A 108 -21.53 0.95 3.84
CA GLU A 108 -21.34 1.69 5.10
C GLU A 108 -22.68 2.01 5.76
N LYS A 109 -23.64 2.53 4.99
CA LYS A 109 -25.01 2.81 5.48
C LYS A 109 -25.68 1.56 6.02
N ARG A 110 -25.56 0.43 5.32
CA ARG A 110 -26.19 -0.85 5.71
C ARG A 110 -25.62 -1.39 7.02
N VAL A 111 -24.32 -1.27 7.24
CA VAL A 111 -23.66 -1.80 8.46
C VAL A 111 -23.47 -0.75 9.56
N GLY A 112 -24.04 0.46 9.40
CA GLY A 112 -24.01 1.53 10.41
C GLY A 112 -22.65 2.20 10.58
N LEU A 113 -21.81 2.21 9.55
CA LEU A 113 -20.55 2.92 9.55
C LEU A 113 -20.70 4.39 9.14
N PRO A 114 -19.86 5.29 9.65
CA PRO A 114 -19.81 6.67 9.16
C PRO A 114 -19.50 6.72 7.67
N PRO A 115 -20.09 7.63 6.91
CA PRO A 115 -19.77 7.84 5.49
C PRO A 115 -18.28 8.14 5.28
N GLY A 116 -17.67 7.50 4.28
CA GLY A 116 -16.26 7.71 3.97
C GLY A 116 -15.28 6.95 4.88
N ARG A 117 -15.78 6.06 5.75
CA ARG A 117 -14.95 5.28 6.68
C ARG A 117 -14.10 4.23 5.99
N LEU A 118 -14.64 3.58 4.97
CA LEU A 118 -13.95 2.55 4.21
C LEU A 118 -13.12 3.18 3.09
N GLN A 119 -11.87 2.76 2.99
CA GLN A 119 -10.90 3.26 2.02
C GLN A 119 -10.92 2.43 0.72
N ILE A 120 -10.45 3.02 -0.37
CA ILE A 120 -10.16 2.36 -1.63
C ILE A 120 -8.66 2.41 -1.86
N LEU A 121 -8.03 1.26 -2.06
CA LEU A 121 -6.66 1.13 -2.54
C LEU A 121 -6.71 0.66 -4.00
N PRO A 122 -6.62 1.56 -4.99
CA PRO A 122 -6.56 1.15 -6.38
C PRO A 122 -5.29 0.32 -6.62
N LEU A 123 -5.45 -0.86 -7.20
CA LEU A 123 -4.34 -1.68 -7.69
C LEU A 123 -4.22 -1.40 -9.19
N ILE A 124 -3.18 -0.64 -9.54
CA ILE A 124 -2.89 -0.20 -10.91
C ILE A 124 -1.95 -1.22 -11.53
N GLU A 125 -2.45 -1.98 -12.48
CA GLU A 125 -1.79 -3.20 -12.97
C GLU A 125 -2.06 -3.49 -14.45
N THR A 126 -2.50 -2.47 -15.20
CA THR A 126 -2.66 -2.52 -16.65
C THR A 126 -2.07 -1.28 -17.31
N ALA A 127 -1.71 -1.35 -18.58
CA ALA A 127 -1.24 -0.19 -19.37
C ALA A 127 -2.28 0.94 -19.35
N LYS A 128 -3.56 0.59 -19.52
CA LYS A 128 -4.67 1.55 -19.45
C LYS A 128 -4.75 2.18 -18.06
N GLY A 129 -4.65 1.38 -16.97
CA GLY A 129 -4.66 1.87 -15.60
C GLY A 129 -3.49 2.81 -15.31
N ILE A 130 -2.28 2.52 -15.82
CA ILE A 130 -1.14 3.42 -15.69
C ILE A 130 -1.42 4.75 -16.40
N LEU A 131 -1.92 4.74 -17.62
CA LEU A 131 -2.23 5.98 -18.35
C LEU A 131 -3.35 6.79 -17.69
N ALA A 132 -4.32 6.14 -17.06
CA ALA A 132 -5.45 6.76 -16.36
C ALA A 132 -5.18 7.07 -14.88
N ALA A 133 -3.96 6.81 -14.36
CA ALA A 133 -3.69 6.86 -12.92
C ALA A 133 -3.98 8.22 -12.27
N ASP A 134 -3.72 9.35 -12.94
CA ASP A 134 -3.98 10.69 -12.38
C ASP A 134 -5.49 10.93 -12.18
N GLU A 135 -6.33 10.59 -13.14
CA GLU A 135 -7.78 10.71 -12.96
C GLU A 135 -8.34 9.72 -11.95
N THR A 136 -7.77 8.51 -11.89
CA THR A 136 -8.13 7.47 -10.93
C THR A 136 -7.94 7.97 -9.49
N VAL A 137 -6.77 8.50 -9.15
CA VAL A 137 -6.48 8.92 -7.78
C VAL A 137 -7.25 10.16 -7.34
N ARG A 138 -7.75 10.97 -8.27
CA ARG A 138 -8.55 12.17 -7.98
C ARG A 138 -10.05 11.90 -7.89
N ALA A 139 -10.48 10.70 -8.25
CA ALA A 139 -11.90 10.37 -8.38
C ALA A 139 -12.63 10.19 -7.04
N SER A 140 -11.92 9.94 -5.94
CA SER A 140 -12.51 9.82 -4.60
C SER A 140 -11.54 10.22 -3.49
N SER A 141 -12.04 10.87 -2.46
CA SER A 141 -11.30 11.18 -1.23
C SER A 141 -11.00 9.94 -0.35
N ARG A 142 -11.57 8.77 -0.70
CA ARG A 142 -11.32 7.50 -0.02
C ARG A 142 -9.95 6.90 -0.35
N ILE A 143 -9.21 7.46 -1.31
CA ILE A 143 -7.93 6.93 -1.78
C ILE A 143 -6.77 7.56 -1.00
N PRO A 144 -6.16 6.83 -0.03
CA PRO A 144 -4.99 7.34 0.67
C PRO A 144 -3.69 7.12 -0.10
N THR A 145 -3.62 6.08 -0.94
CA THR A 145 -2.46 5.67 -1.75
C THR A 145 -2.91 4.72 -2.85
N VAL A 146 -2.02 4.38 -3.75
CA VAL A 146 -2.22 3.33 -4.77
C VAL A 146 -1.24 2.18 -4.58
N ILE A 147 -1.57 1.03 -5.15
CA ILE A 147 -0.71 -0.15 -5.20
C ILE A 147 -0.34 -0.39 -6.67
N PHE A 148 0.90 -0.73 -6.94
CA PHE A 148 1.35 -1.19 -8.25
C PHE A 148 1.27 -2.72 -8.34
N GLY A 149 0.61 -3.25 -9.35
CA GLY A 149 0.50 -4.69 -9.60
C GLY A 149 1.46 -5.12 -10.70
N SER A 150 2.71 -5.43 -10.37
CA SER A 150 3.76 -5.74 -11.34
C SER A 150 3.50 -6.99 -12.18
N GLY A 151 2.86 -8.03 -11.60
CA GLY A 151 2.59 -9.27 -12.30
C GLY A 151 1.60 -9.11 -13.46
N ASP A 152 0.40 -8.60 -13.16
CA ASP A 152 -0.63 -8.34 -14.18
C ASP A 152 -0.17 -7.27 -15.18
N TYR A 153 0.59 -6.26 -14.73
CA TYR A 153 1.13 -5.24 -15.61
C TYR A 153 2.06 -5.82 -16.68
N THR A 154 2.96 -6.73 -16.31
CA THR A 154 3.85 -7.38 -17.29
C THR A 154 3.09 -8.31 -18.22
N LEU A 155 2.04 -8.97 -17.72
CA LEU A 155 1.14 -9.78 -18.55
C LEU A 155 0.38 -8.90 -19.56
N ASP A 156 -0.19 -7.79 -19.13
CA ASP A 156 -0.95 -6.86 -19.98
C ASP A 156 -0.07 -6.23 -21.08
N LEU A 157 1.20 -5.97 -20.77
CA LEU A 157 2.19 -5.50 -21.76
C LEU A 157 2.71 -6.60 -22.69
N ASN A 158 2.25 -7.85 -22.54
CA ASN A 158 2.75 -9.02 -23.28
C ASN A 158 4.27 -9.20 -23.17
N ILE A 159 4.85 -8.91 -22.02
CA ILE A 159 6.27 -9.18 -21.76
C ILE A 159 6.48 -10.71 -21.75
N PRO A 160 7.37 -11.25 -22.60
CA PRO A 160 7.45 -12.68 -22.87
C PRO A 160 8.17 -13.50 -21.78
N SER A 161 8.34 -12.94 -20.60
CA SER A 161 9.00 -13.57 -19.45
C SER A 161 8.08 -13.64 -18.26
N ILE A 162 8.13 -14.75 -17.50
CA ILE A 162 7.42 -14.88 -16.23
C ILE A 162 8.01 -13.91 -15.19
N GLU A 163 9.31 -13.66 -15.27
CA GLU A 163 10.03 -12.75 -14.38
C GLU A 163 10.54 -11.56 -15.19
N TRP A 164 10.62 -10.40 -14.53
CA TRP A 164 11.27 -9.23 -15.08
C TRP A 164 12.77 -9.23 -14.78
N SER A 165 13.53 -8.38 -15.47
CA SER A 165 14.96 -8.24 -15.26
C SER A 165 15.30 -7.80 -13.83
N ALA A 166 16.48 -8.17 -13.35
CA ALA A 166 16.96 -7.77 -12.02
C ALA A 166 17.04 -6.24 -11.86
N GLU A 167 17.25 -5.52 -12.95
CA GLU A 167 17.26 -4.07 -13.04
C GLU A 167 15.85 -3.47 -13.03
N GLY A 168 14.82 -4.27 -13.38
CA GLY A 168 13.41 -3.88 -13.41
C GLY A 168 13.07 -2.81 -14.44
N TYR A 169 13.77 -2.78 -15.58
CA TYR A 169 13.54 -1.80 -16.63
C TYR A 169 12.12 -1.85 -17.21
N GLU A 170 11.55 -3.04 -17.28
CA GLU A 170 10.18 -3.30 -17.77
C GLU A 170 9.13 -2.58 -16.90
N LEU A 171 9.43 -2.38 -15.62
CA LEU A 171 8.54 -1.77 -14.63
C LEU A 171 8.84 -0.29 -14.40
N LEU A 172 9.97 0.22 -14.90
CA LEU A 172 10.53 1.51 -14.51
C LEU A 172 9.57 2.67 -14.81
N TYR A 173 8.98 2.70 -16.01
CA TYR A 173 8.05 3.75 -16.39
C TYR A 173 6.85 3.81 -15.46
N ALA A 174 6.18 2.68 -15.23
CA ALA A 174 5.00 2.60 -14.38
C ALA A 174 5.32 3.01 -12.93
N ARG A 175 6.43 2.50 -12.38
CA ARG A 175 6.88 2.83 -11.02
C ARG A 175 7.11 4.32 -10.84
N LEU A 176 7.87 4.96 -11.72
CA LEU A 176 8.19 6.39 -11.62
C LEU A 176 6.95 7.25 -11.86
N TYR A 177 6.09 6.86 -12.80
CA TYR A 177 4.86 7.59 -13.10
C TYR A 177 3.90 7.60 -11.90
N LEU A 178 3.67 6.46 -11.25
CA LEU A 178 2.81 6.39 -10.07
C LEU A 178 3.31 7.23 -8.90
N ILE A 179 4.62 7.35 -8.71
CA ILE A 179 5.21 8.23 -7.69
C ILE A 179 4.86 9.69 -7.98
N VAL A 180 5.00 10.12 -9.25
CA VAL A 180 4.67 11.48 -9.67
C VAL A 180 3.18 11.76 -9.51
N VAL A 181 2.32 10.82 -9.94
CA VAL A 181 0.86 10.92 -9.82
C VAL A 181 0.43 11.07 -8.36
N CYS A 182 0.88 10.18 -7.48
CA CYS A 182 0.54 10.27 -6.05
C CYS A 182 0.96 11.61 -5.45
N ARG A 183 2.14 12.09 -5.82
CA ARG A 183 2.63 13.38 -5.34
C ARG A 183 1.82 14.56 -5.87
N ALA A 184 1.46 14.54 -7.14
CA ALA A 184 0.65 15.57 -7.79
C ALA A 184 -0.79 15.61 -7.24
N ALA A 185 -1.33 14.45 -6.87
CA ALA A 185 -2.64 14.34 -6.23
C ALA A 185 -2.64 14.66 -4.73
N GLY A 186 -1.47 14.82 -4.10
CA GLY A 186 -1.37 15.10 -2.66
C GLY A 186 -1.65 13.90 -1.74
N ILE A 187 -1.70 12.68 -2.29
CA ILE A 187 -1.89 11.45 -1.53
C ILE A 187 -0.54 10.85 -1.08
N GLU A 188 -0.60 9.80 -0.25
CA GLU A 188 0.59 9.09 0.20
C GLU A 188 1.36 8.44 -0.97
N ARG A 189 2.66 8.22 -0.77
CA ARG A 189 3.52 7.52 -1.73
C ARG A 189 2.95 6.14 -2.06
N PRO A 190 3.12 5.64 -3.31
CA PRO A 190 2.58 4.34 -3.69
C PRO A 190 3.26 3.17 -2.98
N VAL A 191 2.58 2.02 -2.98
CA VAL A 191 3.12 0.72 -2.56
C VAL A 191 3.53 -0.07 -3.80
N ASP A 192 4.75 -0.60 -3.82
CA ASP A 192 5.28 -1.38 -4.93
C ASP A 192 4.69 -2.81 -5.00
N GLY A 193 4.78 -3.43 -6.16
CA GLY A 193 4.31 -4.78 -6.44
C GLY A 193 5.02 -5.88 -5.65
N PRO A 194 4.54 -7.12 -5.72
CA PRO A 194 5.18 -8.23 -5.04
C PRO A 194 6.50 -8.64 -5.73
N TYR A 195 7.36 -9.34 -4.99
CA TYR A 195 8.50 -10.08 -5.53
C TYR A 195 8.08 -11.54 -5.70
N LEU A 196 8.27 -12.11 -6.89
CA LEU A 196 7.65 -13.39 -7.23
C LEU A 196 8.43 -14.61 -6.71
N ASP A 197 9.77 -14.56 -6.69
CA ASP A 197 10.57 -15.65 -6.15
C ASP A 197 10.55 -15.65 -4.62
N VAL A 198 9.66 -16.47 -4.07
CA VAL A 198 9.34 -16.52 -2.64
C VAL A 198 10.56 -16.86 -1.76
N PHE A 199 11.52 -17.59 -2.28
CA PHE A 199 12.67 -18.07 -1.51
C PHE A 199 13.94 -17.23 -1.72
N ASN A 200 13.97 -16.38 -2.73
CA ASN A 200 15.11 -15.52 -3.03
C ASN A 200 15.03 -14.19 -2.26
N LEU A 201 15.30 -14.24 -0.96
CA LEU A 201 15.25 -13.05 -0.10
C LEU A 201 16.32 -11.99 -0.47
N GLU A 202 17.42 -12.40 -1.09
CA GLU A 202 18.44 -11.45 -1.55
C GLU A 202 17.95 -10.67 -2.79
N GLY A 203 17.30 -11.33 -3.73
CA GLY A 203 16.64 -10.66 -4.85
C GLY A 203 15.53 -9.71 -4.39
N LEU A 204 14.69 -10.16 -3.45
CA LEU A 204 13.69 -9.30 -2.80
C LEU A 204 14.34 -8.05 -2.18
N ARG A 205 15.46 -8.21 -1.46
CA ARG A 205 16.18 -7.10 -0.82
C ARG A 205 16.64 -6.06 -1.83
N LYS A 206 17.23 -6.51 -2.94
CA LYS A 206 17.70 -5.63 -4.02
C LYS A 206 16.56 -4.84 -4.65
N GLU A 207 15.47 -5.53 -5.01
CA GLU A 207 14.31 -4.88 -5.62
C GLU A 207 13.61 -3.91 -4.65
N ALA A 208 13.45 -4.28 -3.38
CA ALA A 208 12.88 -3.41 -2.37
C ALA A 208 13.72 -2.15 -2.11
N LEU A 209 15.07 -2.27 -2.13
CA LEU A 209 15.97 -1.12 -2.05
C LEU A 209 15.84 -0.20 -3.26
N LEU A 210 15.68 -0.76 -4.45
CA LEU A 210 15.43 0.01 -5.67
C LEU A 210 14.11 0.78 -5.58
N ALA A 211 13.02 0.11 -5.20
CA ALA A 211 11.72 0.72 -5.01
C ALA A 211 11.75 1.85 -3.95
N LYS A 212 12.42 1.63 -2.79
CA LYS A 212 12.61 2.67 -1.78
C LYS A 212 13.35 3.89 -2.34
N LYS A 213 14.42 3.68 -3.12
CA LYS A 213 15.21 4.76 -3.74
C LYS A 213 14.39 5.55 -4.77
N MET A 214 13.49 4.88 -5.49
CA MET A 214 12.56 5.54 -6.41
C MET A 214 11.54 6.41 -5.68
N GLY A 215 11.14 6.06 -4.46
CA GLY A 215 10.20 6.84 -3.66
C GLY A 215 8.96 6.09 -3.19
N PHE A 216 8.88 4.79 -3.38
CA PHE A 216 7.82 3.97 -2.79
C PHE A 216 7.88 4.01 -1.26
N GLN A 217 6.73 3.83 -0.61
CA GLN A 217 6.67 3.76 0.85
C GLN A 217 6.77 2.34 1.41
N GLY A 218 6.52 1.34 0.57
CA GLY A 218 6.43 -0.06 0.95
C GLY A 218 6.26 -0.96 -0.25
N LYS A 219 6.00 -2.23 0.01
CA LYS A 219 5.88 -3.27 -1.00
C LYS A 219 4.82 -4.30 -0.63
N LEU A 220 4.12 -4.85 -1.63
CA LEU A 220 3.27 -6.02 -1.45
C LEU A 220 4.11 -7.24 -1.04
N SER A 221 3.54 -8.08 -0.20
CA SER A 221 4.09 -9.37 0.18
C SER A 221 3.09 -10.48 -0.12
N ILE A 222 3.53 -11.48 -0.87
CA ILE A 222 2.75 -12.70 -1.19
C ILE A 222 3.16 -13.88 -0.30
N HIS A 223 4.19 -13.71 0.54
CA HIS A 223 4.65 -14.74 1.46
C HIS A 223 5.10 -14.15 2.80
N PRO A 224 4.82 -14.79 3.94
CA PRO A 224 5.19 -14.26 5.26
C PRO A 224 6.70 -14.00 5.46
N SER A 225 7.59 -14.78 4.83
CA SER A 225 9.04 -14.59 4.92
C SER A 225 9.52 -13.24 4.37
N HIS A 226 8.74 -12.61 3.49
CA HIS A 226 9.07 -11.31 2.90
C HIS A 226 8.88 -10.15 3.87
N VAL A 227 7.97 -10.29 4.85
CA VAL A 227 7.53 -9.20 5.72
C VAL A 227 8.71 -8.54 6.45
N ALA A 228 9.54 -9.34 7.12
CA ALA A 228 10.67 -8.80 7.88
C ALA A 228 11.69 -8.07 6.99
N VAL A 229 12.00 -8.64 5.81
CA VAL A 229 12.94 -8.04 4.85
C VAL A 229 12.43 -6.70 4.33
N ILE A 230 11.16 -6.65 3.95
CA ILE A 230 10.55 -5.41 3.44
C ILE A 230 10.51 -4.34 4.53
N GLN A 231 10.10 -4.71 5.75
CA GLN A 231 10.04 -3.78 6.87
C GLN A 231 11.41 -3.21 7.24
N GLU A 232 12.44 -4.05 7.28
CA GLU A 232 13.83 -3.61 7.52
C GLU A 232 14.25 -2.55 6.51
N ILE A 233 13.93 -2.76 5.22
CA ILE A 233 14.35 -1.86 4.15
C ILE A 233 13.57 -0.54 4.19
N PHE A 234 12.25 -0.60 4.30
CA PHE A 234 11.43 0.61 4.23
C PHE A 234 11.40 1.41 5.53
N SER A 235 11.78 0.83 6.66
CA SER A 235 11.93 1.59 7.91
C SER A 235 13.12 2.56 7.82
N PRO A 236 13.01 3.75 8.41
CA PRO A 236 14.17 4.62 8.62
C PRO A 236 15.15 3.96 9.59
N LYS A 237 16.45 4.05 9.28
CA LYS A 237 17.50 3.56 10.17
C LYS A 237 17.71 4.50 11.36
N ALA A 238 18.24 3.98 12.45
CA ALA A 238 18.54 4.78 13.65
C ALA A 238 19.41 6.01 13.34
N GLU A 239 20.42 5.83 12.47
CA GLU A 239 21.31 6.91 12.05
C GLU A 239 20.57 7.97 11.20
N GLU A 240 19.62 7.54 10.35
CA GLU A 240 18.79 8.46 9.55
C GLU A 240 17.88 9.29 10.46
N ILE A 241 17.29 8.67 11.49
CA ILE A 241 16.43 9.34 12.48
C ILE A 241 17.26 10.33 13.31
N ALA A 242 18.45 9.94 13.79
CA ALA A 242 19.33 10.80 14.57
C ALA A 242 19.77 12.02 13.76
N LEU A 243 20.19 11.82 12.50
CA LEU A 243 20.55 12.92 11.60
C LEU A 243 19.35 13.84 11.32
N ALA A 244 18.18 13.27 11.04
CA ALA A 244 16.97 14.04 10.79
C ALA A 244 16.57 14.90 11.99
N ARG A 245 16.71 14.39 13.21
CA ARG A 245 16.48 15.14 14.45
C ARG A 245 17.47 16.30 14.57
N LYS A 246 18.78 16.03 14.40
CA LYS A 246 19.82 17.05 14.44
C LYS A 246 19.58 18.14 13.40
N VAL A 247 19.25 17.78 12.16
CA VAL A 247 18.91 18.73 11.08
C VAL A 247 17.73 19.60 11.50
N LYS A 248 16.64 18.99 11.99
CA LYS A 248 15.43 19.72 12.41
C LYS A 248 15.76 20.72 13.52
N GLU A 249 16.38 20.27 14.61
CA GLU A 249 16.68 21.11 15.78
C GLU A 249 17.63 22.27 15.44
N THR A 250 18.70 21.98 14.67
CA THR A 250 19.67 23.01 14.29
C THR A 250 19.08 24.03 13.32
N PHE A 251 18.23 23.58 12.37
CA PHE A 251 17.59 24.47 11.41
C PHE A 251 16.59 25.40 12.12
N GLU A 252 15.70 24.85 12.96
CA GLU A 252 14.69 25.65 13.69
C GLU A 252 15.34 26.70 14.62
N ALA A 253 16.46 26.33 15.28
CA ALA A 253 17.21 27.27 16.10
C ALA A 253 17.83 28.42 15.28
N LYS A 254 18.34 28.14 14.08
CA LYS A 254 18.97 29.14 13.21
C LYS A 254 17.97 29.97 12.39
N GLU A 255 16.81 29.38 12.06
CA GLU A 255 15.73 30.09 11.41
C GLU A 255 15.20 31.22 12.30
N SER A 256 15.12 31.01 13.64
CA SER A 256 14.77 32.05 14.60
C SER A 256 15.76 33.21 14.65
N ASP A 257 17.02 32.97 14.27
CA ASP A 257 18.08 33.98 14.13
C ASP A 257 18.09 34.65 12.73
N GLY A 258 17.12 34.33 11.86
CA GLY A 258 16.97 34.90 10.52
C GLY A 258 17.79 34.21 9.42
N SER A 259 18.30 32.99 9.65
CA SER A 259 19.08 32.22 8.66
C SER A 259 18.20 31.17 7.96
N ALA A 260 18.15 31.21 6.62
CA ALA A 260 17.40 30.26 5.78
C ALA A 260 18.24 29.05 5.30
N SER A 261 19.50 28.99 5.68
CA SER A 261 20.42 27.88 5.35
C SER A 261 21.49 27.71 6.43
N ILE A 262 21.88 26.47 6.66
CA ILE A 262 22.87 26.08 7.67
C ILE A 262 23.79 24.98 7.16
N THR A 263 24.82 24.67 7.92
CA THR A 263 25.64 23.47 7.70
C THR A 263 25.53 22.52 8.89
N VAL A 264 25.20 21.25 8.62
CA VAL A 264 25.16 20.18 9.62
C VAL A 264 26.06 19.05 9.16
N ASP A 265 27.05 18.67 9.94
CA ASP A 265 28.04 17.62 9.63
C ASP A 265 28.67 17.79 8.23
N GLY A 266 29.02 19.04 7.86
CA GLY A 266 29.61 19.38 6.57
C GLY A 266 28.62 19.37 5.38
N LYS A 267 27.34 19.13 5.60
CA LYS A 267 26.31 19.13 4.56
C LYS A 267 25.52 20.43 4.60
N PHE A 268 25.29 21.01 3.42
CA PHE A 268 24.39 22.15 3.24
C PHE A 268 22.94 21.73 3.49
N ILE A 269 22.25 22.49 4.34
CA ILE A 269 20.85 22.26 4.72
C ILE A 269 20.06 23.53 4.43
N ASP A 270 19.03 23.38 3.63
CA ASP A 270 18.04 24.39 3.31
C ASP A 270 16.61 23.88 3.60
N TYR A 271 15.57 24.62 3.27
CA TYR A 271 14.18 24.21 3.47
C TYR A 271 13.83 22.83 2.86
N PRO A 272 14.21 22.50 1.61
CA PRO A 272 14.01 21.15 1.06
C PRO A 272 14.58 20.04 1.92
N ILE A 273 15.79 20.18 2.42
CA ILE A 273 16.45 19.17 3.26
C ILE A 273 15.81 19.12 4.65
N TYR A 274 15.47 20.27 5.24
CA TYR A 274 14.73 20.37 6.49
C TYR A 274 13.37 19.63 6.40
N TYR A 275 12.59 19.88 5.34
CA TYR A 275 11.31 19.19 5.16
C TYR A 275 11.47 17.67 4.93
N LYS A 276 12.56 17.23 4.26
CA LYS A 276 12.89 15.79 4.17
C LYS A 276 13.16 15.20 5.55
N ALA A 277 13.92 15.89 6.41
CA ALA A 277 14.17 15.45 7.78
C ALA A 277 12.88 15.32 8.59
N LYS A 278 11.99 16.30 8.52
CA LYS A 278 10.66 16.22 9.17
C LYS A 278 9.88 14.98 8.73
N LYS A 279 9.83 14.69 7.42
CA LYS A 279 9.12 13.51 6.90
C LYS A 279 9.72 12.20 7.37
N ILE A 280 11.04 12.11 7.56
CA ILE A 280 11.68 10.91 8.14
C ILE A 280 11.21 10.73 9.59
N LEU A 281 11.16 11.78 10.38
CA LEU A 281 10.70 11.72 11.78
C LEU A 281 9.22 11.39 11.89
N GLU A 282 8.37 12.00 11.06
CA GLU A 282 6.93 11.68 10.98
C GLU A 282 6.70 10.21 10.63
N PHE A 283 7.48 9.69 9.68
CA PHE A 283 7.36 8.28 9.29
C PHE A 283 7.84 7.34 10.40
N ALA A 284 8.94 7.64 11.07
CA ALA A 284 9.43 6.87 12.21
C ALA A 284 8.40 6.83 13.34
N GLN A 285 7.79 7.98 13.67
CA GLN A 285 6.74 8.07 14.68
C GLN A 285 5.51 7.24 14.29
N ALA A 286 5.05 7.32 13.04
CA ALA A 286 3.90 6.55 12.56
C ALA A 286 4.13 5.03 12.67
N ILE A 287 5.38 4.57 12.46
CA ILE A 287 5.76 3.15 12.65
C ILE A 287 5.65 2.78 14.13
N GLU A 288 6.24 3.57 15.03
CA GLU A 288 6.20 3.31 16.47
C GLU A 288 4.78 3.24 17.03
N GLU A 289 3.93 4.18 16.63
CA GLU A 289 2.52 4.21 17.04
C GLU A 289 1.76 2.97 16.59
N ARG A 290 1.99 2.52 15.35
CA ARG A 290 1.38 1.30 14.82
C ARG A 290 1.86 0.06 15.57
N GLU A 291 3.15 -0.08 15.79
CA GLU A 291 3.72 -1.22 16.51
C GLU A 291 3.22 -1.30 17.96
N LYS A 292 3.00 -0.16 18.62
CA LYS A 292 2.34 -0.09 19.94
C LYS A 292 0.86 -0.51 19.87
N GLY A 293 0.16 -0.15 18.81
CA GLY A 293 -1.24 -0.52 18.60
C GLY A 293 -1.47 -2.02 18.35
N MET A 294 -0.52 -2.67 17.64
CA MET A 294 -0.59 -4.12 17.36
C MET A 294 -0.20 -5.01 18.54
N LYS A 295 0.43 -4.46 19.60
CA LYS A 295 0.82 -5.20 20.81
C LYS A 295 -0.26 -5.18 21.90
N LYS A 296 -1.35 -4.46 21.70
CA LYS A 296 -2.53 -4.41 22.57
C LYS A 296 -3.61 -5.35 22.07
#